data_4e35e4027889269d61ea6c07de180018
#
_entry.id   4e35e4027889269d61ea6c07de180018
#
_cell.length_a   1.000
_cell.length_b   1.000
_cell.length_c   1.000
_cell.angle_alpha   90.00
_cell.angle_beta   90.00
_cell.angle_gamma   90.00
#
_symmetry.space_group_name_H-M   'P 1'
#
loop_
_entity.id
_entity.type
_entity.pdbx_description
1 polymer ?
#
loop_
_entity_poly.entity_id
_entity_poly.type
_entity_poly.pdbx_seq_one_letter_code
_entity_poly.pdbx_strand_id
1 'polypeptide(L)'
;MGMRLSANLKDTRFEVDHVEVSEEGRARLKERLGVECMEQGQAVSSADAVVMAVPDRLIGKILKTFVSNLRSGAKVIMLDAAAPHAGELPKRDDVTYFVTHPCHPPIFNDETDPKAKADYFGGLFAKQHIVCALMQGPESHYAECEEMAREIYKPVMRAHRCTVEQLAILEPALSETVGATFALTLREATEEAIKRGVPKQAAIDFIIGHLNIELAIAFGIFPEGRFSDGALQAIDKARPVIFRDGWLDEVFSSRAVLRSVKDICDAPAAS
;
A
#
# COMPACT_ATOMS: atom_id res chain seq x y z
N MET A 1 0.51 3.31 -9.96
CA MET A 1 0.27 1.85 -9.78
C MET A 1 -0.10 1.19 -11.09
N GLY A 2 -1.13 1.58 -11.82
CA GLY A 2 -1.65 0.88 -13.01
C GLY A 2 -0.60 0.48 -14.06
N MET A 3 0.34 1.35 -14.41
CA MET A 3 1.41 1.03 -15.36
C MET A 3 2.33 -0.12 -14.93
N ARG A 4 2.66 -0.22 -13.62
CA ARG A 4 3.47 -1.32 -13.09
C ARG A 4 2.72 -2.64 -13.16
N LEU A 5 1.48 -2.63 -12.75
CA LEU A 5 0.56 -3.75 -12.80
C LEU A 5 0.41 -4.27 -14.23
N SER A 6 0.14 -3.38 -15.20
CA SER A 6 0.02 -3.74 -16.60
C SER A 6 1.32 -4.37 -17.15
N ALA A 7 2.48 -3.82 -16.78
CA ALA A 7 3.77 -4.39 -17.18
C ALA A 7 3.99 -5.79 -16.59
N ASN A 8 3.63 -5.98 -15.31
CA ASN A 8 3.79 -7.25 -14.62
C ASN A 8 2.87 -8.36 -15.15
N LEU A 9 1.68 -8.00 -15.63
CA LEU A 9 0.72 -8.98 -16.17
C LEU A 9 0.97 -9.34 -17.63
N LYS A 10 1.79 -8.58 -18.38
CA LYS A 10 2.00 -8.75 -19.82
C LYS A 10 2.44 -10.16 -20.22
N ASP A 11 3.34 -10.79 -19.44
CA ASP A 11 3.92 -12.09 -19.75
C ASP A 11 3.41 -13.20 -18.81
N THR A 12 2.16 -13.08 -18.40
CA THR A 12 1.48 -14.06 -17.55
C THR A 12 0.45 -14.85 -18.34
N ARG A 13 -0.24 -15.78 -17.66
CA ARG A 13 -1.37 -16.53 -18.25
C ARG A 13 -2.66 -15.69 -18.38
N PHE A 14 -2.67 -14.48 -17.84
CA PHE A 14 -3.84 -13.60 -17.85
C PHE A 14 -3.91 -12.81 -19.15
N GLU A 15 -5.07 -12.81 -19.78
CA GLU A 15 -5.40 -11.86 -20.84
C GLU A 15 -5.87 -10.55 -20.18
N VAL A 16 -5.28 -9.42 -20.57
CA VAL A 16 -5.49 -8.15 -19.89
C VAL A 16 -6.05 -7.11 -20.84
N ASP A 17 -7.29 -6.73 -20.61
CA ASP A 17 -7.91 -5.58 -21.23
C ASP A 17 -7.67 -4.32 -20.40
N HIS A 18 -7.35 -3.23 -21.06
CA HIS A 18 -7.09 -1.95 -20.42
C HIS A 18 -8.22 -0.97 -20.65
N VAL A 19 -8.70 -0.36 -19.56
CA VAL A 19 -9.69 0.70 -19.59
C VAL A 19 -9.09 1.96 -18.99
N GLU A 20 -9.00 3.03 -19.76
CA GLU A 20 -8.49 4.33 -19.32
C GLU A 20 -9.34 5.42 -19.97
N VAL A 21 -9.81 6.38 -19.18
CA VAL A 21 -10.70 7.44 -19.65
C VAL A 21 -9.95 8.68 -20.13
N SER A 22 -8.77 8.97 -19.58
CA SER A 22 -7.99 10.13 -19.97
C SER A 22 -7.18 9.87 -21.25
N GLU A 23 -7.17 10.83 -22.17
CA GLU A 23 -6.39 10.76 -23.41
C GLU A 23 -4.89 10.62 -23.09
N GLU A 24 -4.39 11.34 -22.09
CA GLU A 24 -3.00 11.29 -21.65
C GLU A 24 -2.64 9.90 -21.09
N GLY A 25 -3.54 9.28 -20.32
CA GLY A 25 -3.36 7.92 -19.79
C GLY A 25 -3.32 6.89 -20.91
N ARG A 26 -4.22 6.97 -21.90
CA ARG A 26 -4.24 6.13 -23.10
C ARG A 26 -2.96 6.27 -23.91
N ALA A 27 -2.51 7.49 -24.14
CA ALA A 27 -1.25 7.76 -24.86
C ALA A 27 -0.04 7.15 -24.15
N ARG A 28 0.04 7.29 -22.83
CA ARG A 28 1.11 6.67 -22.02
C ARG A 28 1.09 5.13 -22.06
N LEU A 29 -0.09 4.51 -22.00
CA LEU A 29 -0.22 3.05 -22.12
C LEU A 29 0.25 2.57 -23.49
N LYS A 30 -0.15 3.23 -24.54
CA LYS A 30 0.28 2.93 -25.92
C LYS A 30 1.77 3.11 -26.12
N GLU A 31 2.33 4.23 -25.68
CA GLU A 31 3.75 4.55 -25.81
C GLU A 31 4.65 3.57 -25.04
N ARG A 32 4.31 3.28 -23.77
CA ARG A 32 5.19 2.53 -22.87
C ARG A 32 5.00 1.02 -22.92
N LEU A 33 3.78 0.56 -23.21
CA LEU A 33 3.44 -0.87 -23.17
C LEU A 33 2.95 -1.41 -24.52
N GLY A 34 2.69 -0.54 -25.48
CA GLY A 34 2.17 -0.92 -26.79
C GLY A 34 0.73 -1.45 -26.76
N VAL A 35 -0.05 -1.11 -25.72
CA VAL A 35 -1.43 -1.59 -25.53
C VAL A 35 -2.44 -0.54 -25.95
N GLU A 36 -3.56 -0.99 -26.50
CA GLU A 36 -4.73 -0.16 -26.81
C GLU A 36 -5.78 -0.33 -25.68
N CYS A 37 -6.51 0.74 -25.39
CA CYS A 37 -7.57 0.68 -24.39
C CYS A 37 -8.90 0.27 -25.03
N MET A 38 -9.67 -0.51 -24.30
CA MET A 38 -11.00 -0.98 -24.67
C MET A 38 -12.08 -0.07 -24.05
N GLU A 39 -13.28 -0.08 -24.62
CA GLU A 39 -14.43 0.56 -23.99
C GLU A 39 -14.83 -0.17 -22.70
N GLN A 40 -15.13 0.61 -21.64
CA GLN A 40 -15.41 0.07 -20.31
C GLN A 40 -16.51 -1.00 -20.31
N GLY A 41 -17.63 -0.73 -21.00
CA GLY A 41 -18.75 -1.66 -21.02
C GLY A 41 -18.41 -3.01 -21.65
N GLN A 42 -17.61 -3.01 -22.70
CA GLN A 42 -17.15 -4.23 -23.37
C GLN A 42 -16.17 -4.98 -22.49
N ALA A 43 -15.14 -4.33 -21.98
CA ALA A 43 -14.12 -4.95 -21.12
C ALA A 43 -14.73 -5.58 -19.89
N VAL A 44 -15.60 -4.87 -19.18
CA VAL A 44 -16.19 -5.32 -17.92
C VAL A 44 -17.15 -6.49 -18.10
N SER A 45 -17.94 -6.52 -19.18
CA SER A 45 -18.93 -7.57 -19.41
C SER A 45 -18.33 -8.93 -19.72
N SER A 46 -17.11 -8.98 -20.24
CA SER A 46 -16.38 -10.23 -20.57
C SER A 46 -15.39 -10.66 -19.47
N ALA A 47 -15.00 -9.75 -18.58
CA ALA A 47 -13.95 -10.00 -17.61
C ALA A 47 -14.31 -11.04 -16.54
N ASP A 48 -13.37 -11.95 -16.24
CA ASP A 48 -13.40 -12.83 -15.06
C ASP A 48 -13.01 -12.08 -13.79
N ALA A 49 -12.16 -11.07 -13.94
CA ALA A 49 -11.70 -10.21 -12.84
C ALA A 49 -11.52 -8.77 -13.32
N VAL A 50 -11.85 -7.82 -12.46
CA VAL A 50 -11.60 -6.38 -12.68
C VAL A 50 -10.69 -5.86 -11.59
N VAL A 51 -9.56 -5.28 -11.97
CA VAL A 51 -8.62 -4.65 -11.03
C VAL A 51 -8.85 -3.14 -11.00
N MET A 52 -9.18 -2.61 -9.83
CA MET A 52 -9.45 -1.19 -9.62
C MET A 52 -8.15 -0.41 -9.38
N ALA A 53 -7.39 -0.16 -10.46
CA ALA A 53 -6.14 0.60 -10.42
C ALA A 53 -6.39 2.12 -10.53
N VAL A 54 -7.31 2.64 -9.74
CA VAL A 54 -7.75 4.05 -9.71
C VAL A 54 -7.51 4.63 -8.32
N PRO A 55 -7.47 5.96 -8.15
CA PRO A 55 -7.39 6.58 -6.82
C PRO A 55 -8.53 6.12 -5.89
N ASP A 56 -8.23 5.88 -4.61
CA ASP A 56 -9.14 5.28 -3.63
C ASP A 56 -10.47 6.03 -3.53
N ARG A 57 -10.44 7.36 -3.54
CA ARG A 57 -11.63 8.24 -3.56
C ARG A 57 -12.56 8.02 -4.75
N LEU A 58 -12.12 7.33 -5.79
CA LEU A 58 -12.89 7.07 -7.00
C LEU A 58 -13.39 5.63 -7.09
N ILE A 59 -12.86 4.70 -6.29
CA ILE A 59 -13.19 3.26 -6.36
C ILE A 59 -14.70 3.05 -6.30
N GLY A 60 -15.36 3.50 -5.23
CA GLY A 60 -16.80 3.33 -5.06
C GLY A 60 -17.64 4.00 -6.15
N LYS A 61 -17.22 5.20 -6.59
CA LYS A 61 -17.91 5.96 -7.65
C LYS A 61 -17.83 5.24 -9.00
N ILE A 62 -16.62 4.83 -9.39
CA ILE A 62 -16.39 4.15 -10.67
C ILE A 62 -17.05 2.76 -10.66
N LEU A 63 -16.90 1.98 -9.59
CA LEU A 63 -17.51 0.66 -9.50
C LEU A 63 -19.03 0.71 -9.64
N LYS A 64 -19.70 1.72 -9.09
CA LYS A 64 -21.14 1.93 -9.24
C LYS A 64 -21.57 2.12 -10.70
N THR A 65 -20.69 2.61 -11.59
CA THR A 65 -21.04 2.83 -13.01
C THR A 65 -21.14 1.54 -13.83
N PHE A 66 -20.48 0.46 -13.38
CA PHE A 66 -20.40 -0.76 -14.18
C PHE A 66 -20.68 -2.06 -13.42
N VAL A 67 -20.85 -2.03 -12.10
CA VAL A 67 -21.05 -3.26 -11.30
C VAL A 67 -22.21 -4.11 -11.79
N SER A 68 -23.25 -3.49 -12.34
CA SER A 68 -24.41 -4.20 -12.93
C SER A 68 -24.05 -4.99 -14.19
N ASN A 69 -22.98 -4.63 -14.87
CA ASN A 69 -22.53 -5.26 -16.11
C ASN A 69 -21.55 -6.42 -15.87
N LEU A 70 -21.10 -6.60 -14.63
CA LEU A 70 -20.24 -7.73 -14.28
C LEU A 70 -20.97 -9.05 -14.40
N ARG A 71 -20.27 -10.09 -14.85
CA ARG A 71 -20.80 -11.46 -14.83
C ARG A 71 -20.97 -11.94 -13.39
N SER A 72 -21.96 -12.82 -13.18
CA SER A 72 -22.06 -13.54 -11.92
C SER A 72 -20.77 -14.35 -11.66
N GLY A 73 -20.24 -14.29 -10.44
CA GLY A 73 -18.96 -14.90 -10.07
C GLY A 73 -17.72 -14.09 -10.46
N ALA A 74 -17.86 -12.94 -11.11
CA ALA A 74 -16.73 -12.06 -11.39
C ALA A 74 -16.07 -11.58 -10.10
N LYS A 75 -14.76 -11.31 -10.18
CA LYS A 75 -13.94 -10.85 -9.07
C LYS A 75 -13.59 -9.38 -9.26
N VAL A 76 -13.76 -8.57 -8.23
CA VAL A 76 -13.30 -7.17 -8.21
C VAL A 76 -12.16 -7.06 -7.21
N ILE A 77 -11.00 -6.71 -7.69
CA ILE A 77 -9.76 -6.60 -6.90
C ILE A 77 -9.47 -5.12 -6.66
N MET A 78 -9.58 -4.69 -5.41
CA MET A 78 -9.16 -3.38 -4.95
C MET A 78 -7.70 -3.43 -4.51
N LEU A 79 -6.96 -2.36 -4.80
CA LEU A 79 -5.54 -2.25 -4.46
C LEU A 79 -5.31 -1.53 -3.12
N ASP A 80 -6.39 -1.16 -2.44
CA ASP A 80 -6.40 -0.53 -1.13
C ASP A 80 -7.66 -0.88 -0.34
N ALA A 81 -7.60 -0.73 1.00
CA ALA A 81 -8.69 -1.06 1.91
C ALA A 81 -9.61 0.12 2.25
N ALA A 82 -9.26 1.36 1.88
CA ALA A 82 -10.00 2.54 2.32
C ALA A 82 -11.46 2.51 1.86
N ALA A 83 -11.73 2.45 0.57
CA ALA A 83 -13.09 2.40 0.05
C ALA A 83 -13.88 1.14 0.48
N PRO A 84 -13.28 -0.08 0.50
CA PRO A 84 -13.92 -1.26 1.08
C PRO A 84 -14.32 -1.09 2.55
N HIS A 85 -13.41 -0.63 3.39
CA HIS A 85 -13.66 -0.48 4.84
C HIS A 85 -14.61 0.69 5.15
N ALA A 86 -14.58 1.74 4.35
CA ALA A 86 -15.55 2.85 4.45
C ALA A 86 -16.98 2.46 4.05
N GLY A 87 -17.19 1.29 3.45
CA GLY A 87 -18.50 0.82 2.99
C GLY A 87 -18.95 1.47 1.68
N GLU A 88 -18.02 1.96 0.86
CA GLU A 88 -18.30 2.66 -0.39
C GLU A 88 -18.66 1.72 -1.57
N LEU A 89 -18.43 0.41 -1.42
CA LEU A 89 -18.67 -0.54 -2.50
C LEU A 89 -20.15 -0.79 -2.72
N PRO A 90 -20.64 -0.89 -3.97
CA PRO A 90 -22.01 -1.22 -4.25
C PRO A 90 -22.32 -2.66 -3.84
N LYS A 91 -23.55 -2.90 -3.37
CA LYS A 91 -24.01 -4.26 -3.03
C LYS A 91 -24.25 -5.05 -4.31
N ARG A 92 -23.58 -6.18 -4.42
CA ARG A 92 -23.73 -7.15 -5.49
C ARG A 92 -23.31 -8.53 -4.99
N ASP A 93 -24.27 -9.33 -4.51
CA ASP A 93 -24.00 -10.57 -3.74
C ASP A 93 -23.39 -11.71 -4.55
N ASP A 94 -23.53 -11.67 -5.88
CA ASP A 94 -23.03 -12.68 -6.81
C ASP A 94 -21.65 -12.36 -7.41
N VAL A 95 -20.95 -11.34 -6.89
CA VAL A 95 -19.57 -11.03 -7.26
C VAL A 95 -18.65 -11.15 -6.04
N THR A 96 -17.37 -11.35 -6.29
CA THR A 96 -16.34 -11.40 -5.25
C THR A 96 -15.70 -10.04 -5.10
N TYR A 97 -15.56 -9.57 -3.86
CA TYR A 97 -14.73 -8.43 -3.51
C TYR A 97 -13.48 -8.90 -2.80
N PHE A 98 -12.33 -8.57 -3.37
CA PHE A 98 -11.01 -8.91 -2.85
C PHE A 98 -10.15 -7.67 -2.74
N VAL A 99 -9.41 -7.55 -1.65
CA VAL A 99 -8.52 -6.42 -1.38
C VAL A 99 -7.10 -6.92 -1.25
N THR A 100 -6.17 -6.23 -1.88
CA THR A 100 -4.75 -6.54 -1.77
C THR A 100 -3.91 -5.27 -1.76
N HIS A 101 -2.82 -5.27 -1.01
CA HIS A 101 -1.91 -4.12 -0.92
C HIS A 101 -0.46 -4.60 -0.81
N PRO A 102 0.52 -3.92 -1.42
CA PRO A 102 1.92 -4.28 -1.25
C PRO A 102 2.44 -3.79 0.11
N CYS A 103 3.27 -4.59 0.77
CA CYS A 103 4.01 -4.14 1.96
C CYS A 103 5.22 -3.27 1.60
N HIS A 104 5.50 -3.10 0.30
CA HIS A 104 6.73 -2.53 -0.25
C HIS A 104 8.01 -3.32 0.14
N PRO A 105 9.14 -3.09 -0.53
CA PRO A 105 10.40 -3.74 -0.19
C PRO A 105 10.84 -3.38 1.23
N PRO A 106 11.19 -4.39 2.06
CA PRO A 106 11.59 -4.14 3.43
C PRO A 106 12.93 -3.40 3.51
N ILE A 107 13.11 -2.60 4.57
CA ILE A 107 14.38 -1.88 4.84
C ILE A 107 15.52 -2.90 4.99
N PHE A 108 15.28 -4.00 5.71
CA PHE A 108 16.22 -5.10 5.86
C PHE A 108 15.90 -6.17 4.81
N ASN A 109 16.71 -6.23 3.76
CA ASN A 109 16.54 -7.17 2.64
C ASN A 109 17.90 -7.70 2.16
N ASP A 110 17.86 -8.71 1.33
CA ASP A 110 19.03 -9.39 0.74
C ASP A 110 19.28 -9.00 -0.74
N GLU A 111 18.71 -7.88 -1.18
CA GLU A 111 18.87 -7.43 -2.55
C GLU A 111 20.31 -7.02 -2.85
N THR A 112 20.86 -7.52 -3.93
CA THR A 112 22.22 -7.22 -4.40
C THR A 112 22.22 -6.39 -5.69
N ASP A 113 21.17 -6.50 -6.50
CA ASP A 113 21.02 -5.73 -7.74
C ASP A 113 20.78 -4.23 -7.41
N PRO A 114 21.58 -3.30 -7.97
CA PRO A 114 21.35 -1.87 -7.80
C PRO A 114 19.97 -1.39 -8.24
N LYS A 115 19.35 -2.02 -9.24
CA LYS A 115 17.98 -1.68 -9.69
C LYS A 115 16.96 -2.07 -8.63
N ALA A 116 17.10 -3.24 -8.01
CA ALA A 116 16.24 -3.66 -6.92
C ALA A 116 16.40 -2.75 -5.69
N LYS A 117 17.64 -2.38 -5.34
CA LYS A 117 17.90 -1.41 -4.25
C LYS A 117 17.28 -0.04 -4.47
N ALA A 118 17.07 0.38 -5.71
CA ALA A 118 16.46 1.65 -6.09
C ALA A 118 14.94 1.55 -6.32
N ASP A 119 14.37 0.34 -6.29
CA ASP A 119 12.92 0.11 -6.46
C ASP A 119 12.20 0.18 -5.11
N TYR A 120 12.14 1.37 -4.51
CA TYR A 120 11.53 1.60 -3.18
C TYR A 120 10.05 1.23 -3.10
N PHE A 121 9.32 1.30 -4.20
CA PHE A 121 7.91 0.89 -4.23
C PHE A 121 7.71 -0.60 -4.46
N GLY A 122 8.73 -1.29 -4.98
CA GLY A 122 8.59 -2.68 -5.40
C GLY A 122 7.73 -2.89 -6.65
N GLY A 123 7.55 -4.14 -7.01
CA GLY A 123 6.74 -4.51 -8.16
C GLY A 123 7.41 -4.29 -9.52
N LEU A 124 8.74 -4.11 -9.55
CA LEU A 124 9.57 -4.10 -10.75
C LEU A 124 10.78 -5.03 -10.60
N PHE A 125 11.63 -4.77 -9.62
CA PHE A 125 12.88 -5.49 -9.39
C PHE A 125 13.01 -6.00 -7.97
N ALA A 126 12.62 -5.19 -6.97
CA ALA A 126 12.75 -5.53 -5.57
C ALA A 126 11.68 -6.51 -5.11
N LYS A 127 12.10 -7.49 -4.32
CA LYS A 127 11.20 -8.43 -3.65
C LYS A 127 10.37 -7.71 -2.57
N GLN A 128 9.09 -8.08 -2.45
CA GLN A 128 8.21 -7.54 -1.44
C GLN A 128 7.23 -8.58 -0.90
N HIS A 129 6.61 -8.29 0.22
CA HIS A 129 5.45 -9.00 0.73
C HIS A 129 4.18 -8.30 0.26
N ILE A 130 3.05 -9.01 0.32
CA ILE A 130 1.73 -8.45 0.08
C ILE A 130 0.76 -8.88 1.18
N VAL A 131 -0.30 -8.13 1.35
CA VAL A 131 -1.45 -8.49 2.19
C VAL A 131 -2.67 -8.69 1.30
N CYS A 132 -3.53 -9.66 1.66
CA CYS A 132 -4.68 -10.06 0.87
C CYS A 132 -5.89 -10.31 1.78
N ALA A 133 -7.06 -9.86 1.39
CA ALA A 133 -8.32 -10.08 2.10
C ALA A 133 -9.47 -10.42 1.17
N LEU A 134 -10.15 -11.53 1.43
CA LEU A 134 -11.45 -11.82 0.83
C LEU A 134 -12.52 -11.10 1.64
N MET A 135 -13.09 -10.03 1.07
CA MET A 135 -14.15 -9.27 1.71
C MET A 135 -15.51 -9.96 1.55
N GLN A 136 -15.76 -10.49 0.36
CA GLN A 136 -17.03 -11.13 -0.03
C GLN A 136 -16.78 -12.15 -1.12
N GLY A 137 -17.59 -13.19 -1.17
CA GLY A 137 -17.52 -14.23 -2.17
C GLY A 137 -17.17 -15.59 -1.58
N PRO A 138 -17.17 -16.65 -2.40
CA PRO A 138 -16.84 -17.99 -1.95
C PRO A 138 -15.34 -18.12 -1.60
N GLU A 139 -15.03 -18.90 -0.59
CA GLU A 139 -13.65 -19.14 -0.13
C GLU A 139 -12.73 -19.67 -1.23
N SER A 140 -13.26 -20.43 -2.17
CA SER A 140 -12.52 -20.95 -3.33
C SER A 140 -11.92 -19.84 -4.20
N HIS A 141 -12.50 -18.63 -4.21
CA HIS A 141 -11.97 -17.50 -4.97
C HIS A 141 -10.74 -16.86 -4.32
N TYR A 142 -10.47 -17.13 -3.03
CA TYR A 142 -9.31 -16.56 -2.36
C TYR A 142 -7.99 -16.91 -3.05
N ALA A 143 -7.76 -18.20 -3.35
CA ALA A 143 -6.54 -18.68 -3.96
C ALA A 143 -6.31 -18.08 -5.36
N GLU A 144 -7.37 -17.98 -6.16
CA GLU A 144 -7.29 -17.37 -7.50
C GLU A 144 -6.96 -15.87 -7.43
N CYS A 145 -7.60 -15.14 -6.50
CA CYS A 145 -7.32 -13.71 -6.31
C CYS A 145 -5.91 -13.47 -5.74
N GLU A 146 -5.44 -14.32 -4.80
CA GLU A 146 -4.06 -14.24 -4.31
C GLU A 146 -3.05 -14.50 -5.43
N GLU A 147 -3.29 -15.47 -6.31
CA GLU A 147 -2.43 -15.71 -7.47
C GLU A 147 -2.35 -14.46 -8.36
N MET A 148 -3.49 -13.85 -8.70
CA MET A 148 -3.50 -12.59 -9.44
C MET A 148 -2.74 -11.48 -8.72
N ALA A 149 -2.92 -11.35 -7.40
CA ALA A 149 -2.21 -10.35 -6.60
C ALA A 149 -0.68 -10.58 -6.62
N ARG A 150 -0.23 -11.83 -6.59
CA ARG A 150 1.19 -12.18 -6.71
C ARG A 150 1.78 -11.75 -8.05
N GLU A 151 1.03 -11.94 -9.14
CA GLU A 151 1.47 -11.48 -10.46
C GLU A 151 1.42 -9.94 -10.58
N ILE A 152 0.43 -9.29 -9.99
CA ILE A 152 0.32 -7.83 -9.94
C ILE A 152 1.52 -7.18 -9.28
N TYR A 153 2.01 -7.74 -8.17
CA TYR A 153 3.04 -7.15 -7.32
C TYR A 153 4.40 -7.83 -7.38
N LYS A 154 4.60 -8.76 -8.33
CA LYS A 154 5.86 -9.53 -8.42
C LYS A 154 7.10 -8.64 -8.51
N PRO A 155 8.24 -9.12 -7.93
CA PRO A 155 8.43 -10.42 -7.28
C PRO A 155 7.91 -10.42 -5.83
N VAL A 156 7.04 -11.39 -5.49
CA VAL A 156 6.40 -11.52 -4.17
C VAL A 156 7.05 -12.63 -3.36
N MET A 157 7.58 -12.28 -2.18
CA MET A 157 8.15 -13.25 -1.24
C MET A 157 7.05 -14.00 -0.49
N ARG A 158 6.09 -13.29 0.08
CA ARG A 158 5.00 -13.86 0.90
C ARG A 158 3.72 -13.06 0.73
N ALA A 159 2.59 -13.74 0.67
CA ALA A 159 1.27 -13.14 0.82
C ALA A 159 0.74 -13.45 2.22
N HIS A 160 0.27 -12.43 2.90
CA HIS A 160 -0.34 -12.55 4.22
C HIS A 160 -1.85 -12.41 4.09
N ARG A 161 -2.58 -13.41 4.57
CA ARG A 161 -4.03 -13.32 4.63
C ARG A 161 -4.46 -12.44 5.81
N CYS A 162 -5.29 -11.44 5.52
CA CYS A 162 -5.84 -10.50 6.48
C CYS A 162 -7.36 -10.36 6.29
N THR A 163 -8.03 -9.65 7.19
CA THR A 163 -9.36 -9.09 6.94
C THR A 163 -9.25 -7.67 6.37
N VAL A 164 -10.32 -7.15 5.78
CA VAL A 164 -10.35 -5.76 5.30
C VAL A 164 -10.12 -4.77 6.45
N GLU A 165 -10.67 -5.04 7.63
CA GLU A 165 -10.43 -4.23 8.82
C GLU A 165 -8.95 -4.23 9.23
N GLN A 166 -8.28 -5.40 9.19
CA GLN A 166 -6.85 -5.50 9.47
C GLN A 166 -6.01 -4.73 8.45
N LEU A 167 -6.38 -4.78 7.16
CA LEU A 167 -5.73 -3.97 6.13
C LEU A 167 -5.91 -2.46 6.40
N ALA A 168 -7.10 -2.03 6.80
CA ALA A 168 -7.36 -0.64 7.17
C ALA A 168 -6.56 -0.18 8.42
N ILE A 169 -6.24 -1.10 9.32
CA ILE A 169 -5.31 -0.81 10.43
C ILE A 169 -3.87 -0.68 9.91
N LEU A 170 -3.45 -1.54 8.97
CA LEU A 170 -2.08 -1.53 8.45
C LEU A 170 -1.78 -0.28 7.62
N GLU A 171 -2.64 0.07 6.68
CA GLU A 171 -2.35 1.17 5.74
C GLU A 171 -2.68 2.55 6.33
N PRO A 172 -3.93 2.94 6.60
CA PRO A 172 -4.21 4.29 7.08
C PRO A 172 -3.65 4.58 8.48
N ALA A 173 -3.75 3.62 9.42
CA ALA A 173 -3.34 3.89 10.79
C ALA A 173 -1.84 3.65 11.02
N LEU A 174 -1.32 2.47 10.68
CA LEU A 174 0.07 2.13 10.99
C LEU A 174 1.04 2.77 9.99
N SER A 175 0.81 2.65 8.69
CA SER A 175 1.72 3.15 7.67
C SER A 175 1.60 4.66 7.48
N GLU A 176 0.43 5.16 7.07
CA GLU A 176 0.26 6.58 6.75
C GLU A 176 0.26 7.47 8.00
N THR A 177 -0.53 7.12 9.03
CA THR A 177 -0.61 7.98 10.22
C THR A 177 0.66 7.87 11.07
N VAL A 178 1.11 6.67 11.44
CA VAL A 178 2.25 6.51 12.35
C VAL A 178 3.57 6.58 11.58
N GLY A 179 3.78 5.72 10.60
CA GLY A 179 5.04 5.57 9.90
C GLY A 179 5.47 6.84 9.16
N ALA A 180 4.57 7.42 8.35
CA ALA A 180 4.88 8.64 7.61
C ALA A 180 5.08 9.85 8.54
N THR A 181 4.29 9.97 9.62
CA THR A 181 4.48 11.04 10.62
C THR A 181 5.85 10.94 11.27
N PHE A 182 6.29 9.74 11.68
CA PHE A 182 7.61 9.58 12.29
C PHE A 182 8.74 9.89 11.30
N ALA A 183 8.62 9.48 10.04
CA ALA A 183 9.63 9.78 9.03
C ALA A 183 9.78 11.30 8.82
N LEU A 184 8.67 12.04 8.74
CA LEU A 184 8.69 13.50 8.62
C LEU A 184 9.23 14.18 9.88
N THR A 185 8.83 13.73 11.07
CA THR A 185 9.31 14.26 12.35
C THR A 185 10.84 14.07 12.51
N LEU A 186 11.37 12.91 12.09
CA LEU A 186 12.81 12.68 12.09
C LEU A 186 13.56 13.63 11.14
N ARG A 187 12.97 13.92 9.97
CA ARG A 187 13.53 14.93 9.06
C ARG A 187 13.53 16.32 9.70
N GLU A 188 12.43 16.73 10.32
CA GLU A 188 12.31 18.02 11.00
C GLU A 188 13.32 18.14 12.16
N ALA A 189 13.50 17.08 12.95
CA ALA A 189 14.52 17.04 14.00
C ALA A 189 15.94 17.15 13.44
N THR A 190 16.20 16.53 12.29
CA THR A 190 17.49 16.64 11.59
C THR A 190 17.74 18.07 11.09
N GLU A 191 16.70 18.71 10.53
CA GLU A 191 16.77 20.12 10.11
C GLU A 191 17.04 21.06 11.28
N GLU A 192 16.46 20.79 12.45
CA GLU A 192 16.70 21.55 13.67
C GLU A 192 18.14 21.38 14.18
N ALA A 193 18.70 20.18 14.12
CA ALA A 193 20.12 19.95 14.43
C ALA A 193 21.07 20.76 13.50
N ILE A 194 20.73 20.81 12.21
CA ILE A 194 21.47 21.61 11.22
C ILE A 194 21.39 23.10 11.55
N LYS A 195 20.21 23.62 11.90
CA LYS A 195 20.04 25.02 12.35
C LYS A 195 20.87 25.35 13.57
N ARG A 196 21.13 24.38 14.44
CA ARG A 196 22.00 24.51 15.63
C ARG A 196 23.48 24.35 15.34
N GLY A 197 23.88 24.27 14.07
CA GLY A 197 25.29 24.30 13.64
C GLY A 197 25.88 22.93 13.31
N VAL A 198 25.11 21.85 13.33
CA VAL A 198 25.61 20.56 12.85
C VAL A 198 25.77 20.61 11.33
N PRO A 199 26.91 20.19 10.76
CA PRO A 199 27.04 20.11 9.31
C PRO A 199 25.98 19.23 8.67
N LYS A 200 25.35 19.74 7.62
CA LYS A 200 24.17 19.08 6.99
C LYS A 200 24.42 17.61 6.67
N GLN A 201 25.53 17.31 5.99
CA GLN A 201 25.81 15.92 5.59
C GLN A 201 26.04 15.01 6.80
N ALA A 202 26.76 15.52 7.83
CA ALA A 202 26.99 14.78 9.06
C ALA A 202 25.66 14.45 9.79
N ALA A 203 24.73 15.40 9.85
CA ALA A 203 23.43 15.17 10.46
C ALA A 203 22.63 14.08 9.72
N ILE A 204 22.61 14.12 8.38
CA ILE A 204 21.89 13.14 7.56
C ILE A 204 22.53 11.75 7.69
N ASP A 205 23.84 11.63 7.51
CA ASP A 205 24.53 10.35 7.56
C ASP A 205 24.41 9.71 8.95
N PHE A 206 24.48 10.54 10.00
CA PHE A 206 24.36 10.09 11.37
C PHE A 206 22.98 9.52 11.67
N ILE A 207 21.92 10.26 11.37
CA ILE A 207 20.56 9.79 11.69
C ILE A 207 20.15 8.56 10.86
N ILE A 208 20.44 8.54 9.56
CA ILE A 208 20.09 7.40 8.70
C ILE A 208 20.85 6.14 9.14
N GLY A 209 22.13 6.25 9.50
CA GLY A 209 22.90 5.13 10.03
C GLY A 209 22.39 4.63 11.38
N HIS A 210 22.02 5.54 12.29
CA HIS A 210 21.47 5.17 13.60
C HIS A 210 20.08 4.52 13.47
N LEU A 211 19.20 5.07 12.63
CA LEU A 211 17.87 4.47 12.38
C LEU A 211 17.98 3.03 11.89
N ASN A 212 18.96 2.70 11.07
CA ASN A 212 19.17 1.33 10.62
C ASN A 212 19.38 0.37 11.80
N ILE A 213 20.28 0.69 12.74
CA ILE A 213 20.52 -0.19 13.89
C ILE A 213 19.40 -0.13 14.92
N GLU A 214 18.81 1.04 15.16
CA GLU A 214 17.70 1.22 16.10
C GLU A 214 16.48 0.42 15.67
N LEU A 215 16.12 0.44 14.39
CA LEU A 215 15.04 -0.38 13.83
C LEU A 215 15.38 -1.87 13.91
N ALA A 216 16.63 -2.27 13.61
CA ALA A 216 17.05 -3.66 13.70
C ALA A 216 16.92 -4.21 15.12
N ILE A 217 17.24 -3.40 16.12
CA ILE A 217 17.07 -3.76 17.56
C ILE A 217 15.59 -3.79 17.92
N ALA A 218 14.84 -2.74 17.61
CA ALA A 218 13.44 -2.59 18.02
C ALA A 218 12.52 -3.68 17.43
N PHE A 219 12.79 -4.12 16.21
CA PHE A 219 12.02 -5.16 15.50
C PHE A 219 12.63 -6.56 15.61
N GLY A 220 13.70 -6.74 16.42
CA GLY A 220 14.31 -8.07 16.65
C GLY A 220 15.04 -8.66 15.44
N ILE A 221 15.39 -7.83 14.46
CA ILE A 221 16.20 -8.23 13.29
C ILE A 221 17.65 -8.52 13.72
N PHE A 222 18.11 -7.81 14.76
CA PHE A 222 19.39 -8.03 15.41
C PHE A 222 19.14 -8.63 16.83
N PRO A 223 19.07 -9.97 17.00
CA PRO A 223 18.62 -10.61 18.24
C PRO A 223 19.49 -10.30 19.46
N GLU A 224 20.81 -10.10 19.25
CA GLU A 224 21.77 -9.78 20.30
C GLU A 224 21.87 -8.28 20.60
N GLY A 225 21.30 -7.46 19.71
CA GLY A 225 21.30 -6.00 19.84
C GLY A 225 20.47 -5.55 21.04
N ARG A 226 20.99 -4.56 21.75
CA ARG A 226 20.31 -3.89 22.88
C ARG A 226 20.55 -2.41 22.83
N PHE A 227 19.54 -1.64 23.19
CA PHE A 227 19.76 -0.23 23.48
C PHE A 227 20.66 -0.08 24.70
N SER A 228 21.60 0.88 24.67
CA SER A 228 22.41 1.20 25.84
C SER A 228 21.54 1.76 26.96
N ASP A 229 22.03 1.67 28.21
CA ASP A 229 21.32 2.22 29.38
C ASP A 229 21.03 3.72 29.20
N GLY A 230 21.97 4.46 28.60
CA GLY A 230 21.77 5.87 28.27
C GLY A 230 20.67 6.10 27.26
N ALA A 231 20.58 5.28 26.22
CA ALA A 231 19.51 5.36 25.22
C ALA A 231 18.13 5.02 25.84
N LEU A 232 18.05 3.97 26.64
CA LEU A 232 16.81 3.61 27.36
C LEU A 232 16.33 4.74 28.28
N GLN A 233 17.25 5.35 29.03
CA GLN A 233 16.93 6.51 29.88
C GLN A 233 16.46 7.72 29.06
N ALA A 234 17.06 7.97 27.89
CA ALA A 234 16.66 9.04 27.00
C ALA A 234 15.25 8.79 26.43
N ILE A 235 14.95 7.54 26.01
CA ILE A 235 13.63 7.12 25.51
C ILE A 235 12.56 7.35 26.58
N ASP A 236 12.78 6.90 27.81
CA ASP A 236 11.80 7.05 28.90
C ASP A 236 11.47 8.50 29.22
N LYS A 237 12.50 9.38 29.18
CA LYS A 237 12.32 10.82 29.41
C LYS A 237 11.66 11.53 28.21
N ALA A 238 11.97 11.10 26.99
CA ALA A 238 11.47 11.73 25.77
C ALA A 238 10.00 11.38 25.47
N ARG A 239 9.57 10.16 25.78
CA ARG A 239 8.21 9.69 25.44
C ARG A 239 7.11 10.62 25.91
N PRO A 240 7.02 11.04 27.18
CA PRO A 240 5.95 11.95 27.64
C PRO A 240 6.08 13.39 27.11
N VAL A 241 7.25 13.75 26.56
CA VAL A 241 7.45 15.07 25.94
C VAL A 241 7.04 15.08 24.47
N ILE A 242 7.30 13.97 23.75
CA ILE A 242 7.08 13.86 22.31
C ILE A 242 5.65 13.32 22.04
N PHE A 243 5.17 12.41 22.87
CA PHE A 243 3.89 11.73 22.66
C PHE A 243 2.89 12.10 23.76
N ARG A 244 1.66 12.33 23.33
CA ARG A 244 0.54 12.50 24.27
C ARG A 244 0.12 11.14 24.84
N ASP A 245 -0.23 11.09 26.12
CA ASP A 245 -0.76 9.86 26.73
C ASP A 245 -2.00 9.37 25.96
N GLY A 246 -2.09 8.07 25.75
CA GLY A 246 -3.22 7.45 25.04
C GLY A 246 -3.20 7.62 23.53
N TRP A 247 -2.15 8.16 22.91
CA TRP A 247 -2.08 8.36 21.45
C TRP A 247 -2.29 7.10 20.62
N LEU A 248 -1.86 5.94 21.13
CA LEU A 248 -2.08 4.65 20.46
C LEU A 248 -3.57 4.33 20.36
N ASP A 249 -4.31 4.48 21.47
CA ASP A 249 -5.75 4.25 21.47
C ASP A 249 -6.49 5.26 20.57
N GLU A 250 -6.00 6.51 20.52
CA GLU A 250 -6.57 7.52 19.64
C GLU A 250 -6.36 7.19 18.16
N VAL A 251 -5.21 6.62 17.80
CA VAL A 251 -4.89 6.28 16.39
C VAL A 251 -5.52 4.94 15.98
N PHE A 252 -5.46 3.92 16.84
CA PHE A 252 -5.83 2.55 16.48
C PHE A 252 -7.24 2.13 16.90
N SER A 253 -8.03 3.00 17.55
CA SER A 253 -9.44 2.67 17.80
C SER A 253 -10.20 2.47 16.49
N SER A 254 -11.17 1.54 16.46
CA SER A 254 -11.99 1.29 15.27
C SER A 254 -12.66 2.56 14.74
N ARG A 255 -13.03 3.49 15.64
CA ARG A 255 -13.58 4.80 15.27
C ARG A 255 -12.56 5.67 14.55
N ALA A 256 -11.30 5.68 15.01
CA ALA A 256 -10.24 6.48 14.38
C ALA A 256 -9.87 5.92 13.01
N VAL A 257 -9.71 4.60 12.90
CA VAL A 257 -9.46 3.91 11.63
C VAL A 257 -10.57 4.20 10.63
N LEU A 258 -11.85 4.05 11.03
CA LEU A 258 -12.99 4.34 10.14
C LEU A 258 -13.02 5.80 9.70
N ARG A 259 -12.66 6.74 10.57
CA ARG A 259 -12.54 8.15 10.20
C ARG A 259 -11.44 8.37 9.18
N SER A 260 -10.26 7.80 9.40
CA SER A 260 -9.11 7.93 8.50
C SER A 260 -9.44 7.42 7.08
N VAL A 261 -10.05 6.25 6.94
CA VAL A 261 -10.43 5.73 5.61
C VAL A 261 -11.49 6.60 4.93
N LYS A 262 -12.40 7.21 5.69
CA LYS A 262 -13.38 8.17 5.14
C LYS A 262 -12.70 9.44 4.65
N ASP A 263 -11.77 9.98 5.44
CA ASP A 263 -10.99 11.16 5.05
C ASP A 263 -10.20 10.91 3.75
N ILE A 264 -9.66 9.69 3.57
CA ILE A 264 -9.01 9.27 2.30
C ILE A 264 -10.01 9.24 1.14
N CYS A 265 -11.19 8.66 1.35
CA CYS A 265 -12.24 8.59 0.32
C CYS A 265 -12.79 9.98 -0.07
N ASP A 266 -12.80 10.92 0.85
CA ASP A 266 -13.28 12.29 0.67
C ASP A 266 -12.17 13.28 0.26
N ALA A 267 -10.90 12.83 0.20
CA ALA A 267 -9.77 13.69 -0.11
C ALA A 267 -9.95 14.38 -1.48
N PRO A 268 -9.64 15.69 -1.57
CA PRO A 268 -9.65 16.40 -2.86
C PRO A 268 -8.60 15.78 -3.81
N ALA A 269 -8.82 15.99 -5.12
CA ALA A 269 -7.79 15.62 -6.10
C ALA A 269 -6.50 16.37 -5.78
N ALA A 270 -5.36 15.66 -5.78
CA ALA A 270 -4.06 16.32 -5.70
C ALA A 270 -3.93 17.31 -6.88
N SER A 271 -3.60 18.56 -6.57
CA SER A 271 -3.39 19.64 -7.53
C SER A 271 -2.10 19.43 -8.32
#